data_b2156a9de8e863d27618f45b87dc5a73
#
_entry.id   b2156a9de8e863d27618f45b87dc5a73
#
_cell.length_a   1.000
_cell.length_b   1.000
_cell.length_c   1.000
_cell.angle_alpha   90.00
_cell.angle_beta   90.00
_cell.angle_gamma   90.00
#
_symmetry.space_group_name_H-M   'P 1'
#
loop_
_entity.id
_entity.type
_entity.pdbx_description
1 polymer ?
#
loop_
_entity_poly.entity_id
_entity_poly.type
_entity_poly.pdbx_seq_one_letter_code
_entity_poly.pdbx_strand_id
1 'polypeptide(L)'
;MKRKSIFTLSLLLVTLAFTSCEKSVYDADKQPQKEKTVADLVVPSGFDWKMTKNAQCEITAQSASDVSVYSDKECTENAMLATLQTNDGTLTIPLSLPANSKEAYLQYETVNGKKMVLAAAADKDNVVHFTLPQDSKPSPETRAESTTRGRGSICYPNSGWGTVMFEDQFPSLGDYDFNDFVLGYRVQIPFKSDGHKSVIDEAIQLGIELRAMGGSFSYTPCLRLKNLRAKDVDEIEVYQRFNTSVEEVNWFAGPDGEVIMDFSNLVSATSKPSGSTFFNTDKEYLVTELPQLNIAIYLDDDDVDVNSADFESIDFYLAKANHGTEIHLGGYKPVYDTYPSDNSDLGTDYYYNNKGLIWGLSVPAPIAHVIEKGNFLDAYKDFAAWVMSGGQDKVNWYNGEKNNELLIKTQ
;
A
#
# COMPACT_ATOMS: atom_id res chain seq x y z
N MET A 1 100.70 7.63 -44.84
CA MET A 1 101.01 6.99 -43.56
C MET A 1 99.81 6.24 -43.08
N LYS A 2 99.96 4.96 -42.84
CA LYS A 2 98.92 3.96 -42.48
C LYS A 2 98.51 4.13 -41.02
N ARG A 3 97.22 4.06 -40.73
CA ARG A 3 96.73 3.55 -39.42
C ARG A 3 95.52 2.72 -39.64
N LYS A 4 95.56 1.47 -39.16
CA LYS A 4 94.55 0.44 -39.13
C LYS A 4 93.55 0.76 -38.04
N SER A 5 92.31 0.64 -38.32
CA SER A 5 91.29 0.64 -37.30
C SER A 5 90.76 -0.76 -37.10
N ILE A 6 90.77 -1.20 -35.84
CA ILE A 6 90.32 -2.51 -35.36
C ILE A 6 88.79 -2.44 -35.11
N PHE A 7 88.03 -3.27 -35.79
CA PHE A 7 86.63 -3.48 -35.49
C PHE A 7 86.53 -4.43 -34.31
N THR A 8 86.01 -3.91 -33.20
CA THR A 8 85.55 -4.73 -32.08
C THR A 8 84.10 -5.02 -32.27
N LEU A 9 83.75 -6.31 -32.48
CA LEU A 9 82.42 -6.82 -32.62
C LEU A 9 81.81 -7.03 -31.21
N SER A 10 80.92 -6.13 -30.78
CA SER A 10 80.18 -6.31 -29.54
C SER A 10 78.95 -7.17 -29.82
N LEU A 11 78.94 -8.39 -29.29
CA LEU A 11 77.83 -9.31 -29.33
C LEU A 11 76.73 -8.86 -28.30
N LEU A 12 75.70 -8.25 -28.80
CA LEU A 12 74.53 -7.85 -27.96
C LEU A 12 73.64 -9.07 -27.72
N LEU A 13 73.71 -9.60 -26.52
CA LEU A 13 72.77 -10.64 -26.05
C LEU A 13 71.38 -9.98 -25.81
N VAL A 14 70.46 -10.19 -26.71
CA VAL A 14 69.07 -9.84 -26.49
C VAL A 14 68.44 -10.93 -25.62
N THR A 15 68.31 -10.68 -24.34
CA THR A 15 67.44 -11.48 -23.45
C THR A 15 65.99 -11.15 -23.74
N LEU A 16 65.28 -12.02 -24.45
CA LEU A 16 63.86 -12.05 -24.58
C LEU A 16 63.28 -12.36 -23.19
N ALA A 17 62.85 -11.32 -22.48
CA ALA A 17 61.95 -11.49 -21.34
C ALA A 17 60.58 -11.92 -21.89
N PHE A 18 60.27 -13.21 -21.78
CA PHE A 18 58.89 -13.68 -21.89
C PHE A 18 58.12 -13.11 -20.70
N THR A 19 57.39 -12.01 -20.89
CA THR A 19 56.35 -11.62 -20.00
C THR A 19 55.26 -12.69 -20.13
N SER A 20 55.24 -13.64 -19.20
CA SER A 20 54.10 -14.52 -18.96
C SER A 20 52.91 -13.63 -18.69
N CYS A 21 51.98 -13.54 -19.66
CA CYS A 21 50.60 -13.14 -19.34
C CYS A 21 50.07 -14.17 -18.33
N GLU A 22 50.09 -13.84 -17.06
CA GLU A 22 49.24 -14.53 -16.12
C GLU A 22 47.81 -14.42 -16.66
N LYS A 23 47.29 -15.53 -17.18
CA LYS A 23 45.87 -15.66 -17.36
C LYS A 23 45.31 -15.40 -15.98
N SER A 24 44.57 -14.29 -15.83
CA SER A 24 43.76 -14.07 -14.64
C SER A 24 42.86 -15.33 -14.50
N VAL A 25 43.26 -16.17 -13.56
CA VAL A 25 42.44 -17.32 -13.22
C VAL A 25 41.14 -16.74 -12.74
N TYR A 26 40.07 -17.02 -13.46
CA TYR A 26 38.70 -16.66 -13.04
C TYR A 26 38.47 -17.32 -11.68
N ASP A 27 38.53 -16.52 -10.64
CA ASP A 27 38.22 -16.94 -9.26
C ASP A 27 36.80 -16.51 -8.97
N ALA A 28 35.88 -17.45 -9.03
CA ALA A 28 34.45 -17.22 -8.77
C ALA A 28 34.20 -16.65 -7.37
N ASP A 29 35.08 -16.97 -6.41
CA ASP A 29 34.97 -16.48 -5.03
C ASP A 29 35.46 -15.04 -4.85
N LYS A 30 36.17 -14.50 -5.85
CA LYS A 30 36.66 -13.10 -5.87
C LYS A 30 35.81 -12.17 -6.74
N GLN A 31 34.79 -12.70 -7.44
CA GLN A 31 33.82 -11.83 -8.10
C GLN A 31 32.96 -11.17 -7.02
N PRO A 32 32.68 -9.87 -7.12
CA PRO A 32 31.66 -9.27 -6.28
C PRO A 32 30.39 -10.11 -6.47
N GLN A 33 29.91 -10.70 -5.39
CA GLN A 33 28.59 -11.38 -5.46
C GLN A 33 27.60 -10.30 -5.88
N LYS A 34 26.84 -10.55 -6.94
CA LYS A 34 25.73 -9.68 -7.33
C LYS A 34 24.84 -9.53 -6.12
N GLU A 35 24.64 -8.31 -5.66
CA GLU A 35 23.68 -8.05 -4.58
C GLU A 35 22.31 -8.59 -4.98
N LYS A 36 21.69 -9.34 -4.07
CA LYS A 36 20.34 -9.84 -4.29
C LYS A 36 19.35 -8.70 -4.24
N THR A 37 18.44 -8.65 -5.19
CA THR A 37 17.33 -7.71 -5.24
C THR A 37 16.00 -8.46 -5.08
N VAL A 38 14.90 -7.75 -5.01
CA VAL A 38 13.56 -8.35 -4.98
C VAL A 38 13.33 -9.26 -6.19
N ALA A 39 13.89 -8.93 -7.37
CA ALA A 39 13.81 -9.74 -8.59
C ALA A 39 14.46 -11.14 -8.46
N ASP A 40 15.35 -11.33 -7.49
CA ASP A 40 16.03 -12.60 -7.23
C ASP A 40 15.32 -13.47 -6.17
N LEU A 41 14.20 -13.00 -5.61
CA LEU A 41 13.43 -13.73 -4.61
C LEU A 41 12.71 -14.93 -5.22
N VAL A 42 12.62 -16.00 -4.44
CA VAL A 42 11.79 -17.16 -4.74
C VAL A 42 10.43 -16.95 -4.07
N VAL A 43 9.44 -16.61 -4.86
CA VAL A 43 8.07 -16.38 -4.40
C VAL A 43 7.33 -17.72 -4.35
N PRO A 44 6.77 -18.12 -3.20
CA PRO A 44 5.98 -19.34 -3.11
C PRO A 44 4.73 -19.28 -4.00
N SER A 45 4.37 -20.41 -4.60
CA SER A 45 3.13 -20.50 -5.38
C SER A 45 1.91 -20.19 -4.49
N GLY A 46 1.04 -19.32 -5.00
CA GLY A 46 -0.17 -18.89 -4.29
C GLY A 46 0.03 -17.79 -3.25
N PHE A 47 1.21 -17.21 -3.15
CA PHE A 47 1.41 -16.01 -2.35
C PHE A 47 0.84 -14.78 -3.10
N ASP A 48 -0.12 -14.11 -2.47
CA ASP A 48 -0.89 -13.02 -3.08
C ASP A 48 -0.39 -11.62 -2.72
N TRP A 49 0.70 -11.52 -1.94
CA TRP A 49 1.30 -10.26 -1.46
C TRP A 49 0.37 -9.39 -0.61
N LYS A 50 -0.81 -9.86 -0.28
CA LYS A 50 -1.76 -9.11 0.54
C LYS A 50 -1.31 -9.10 2.00
N MET A 51 -1.30 -7.92 2.58
CA MET A 51 -0.97 -7.71 4.00
C MET A 51 -2.21 -7.59 4.87
N THR A 52 -3.39 -7.48 4.25
CA THR A 52 -4.69 -7.43 4.92
C THR A 52 -5.67 -8.41 4.25
N LYS A 53 -6.70 -8.79 4.98
CA LYS A 53 -7.81 -9.61 4.50
C LYS A 53 -9.14 -9.04 4.96
N ASN A 54 -10.18 -9.23 4.16
CA ASN A 54 -11.54 -8.90 4.55
C ASN A 54 -12.04 -9.83 5.65
N ALA A 55 -12.76 -9.24 6.60
CA ALA A 55 -13.48 -9.92 7.65
C ALA A 55 -14.82 -9.21 7.89
N GLN A 56 -15.76 -9.90 8.58
CA GLN A 56 -16.95 -9.28 9.12
C GLN A 56 -16.84 -9.23 10.65
N CYS A 57 -17.43 -8.20 11.25
CA CYS A 57 -17.51 -8.09 12.69
C CYS A 57 -18.96 -7.98 13.09
N GLU A 58 -19.43 -8.94 13.90
CA GLU A 58 -20.75 -8.93 14.51
C GLU A 58 -20.65 -8.54 15.97
N ILE A 59 -21.36 -7.49 16.38
CA ILE A 59 -21.35 -6.99 17.75
C ILE A 59 -22.79 -7.04 18.28
N THR A 60 -23.02 -7.89 19.28
CA THR A 60 -24.30 -7.99 19.98
C THR A 60 -24.26 -7.18 21.27
N ALA A 61 -25.20 -6.28 21.43
CA ALA A 61 -25.35 -5.42 22.62
C ALA A 61 -26.78 -5.42 23.13
N GLN A 62 -27.00 -5.08 24.40
CA GLN A 62 -28.31 -4.94 25.03
C GLN A 62 -28.74 -3.47 25.20
N SER A 63 -27.83 -2.54 24.88
CA SER A 63 -28.06 -1.10 24.97
C SER A 63 -27.05 -0.36 24.11
N ALA A 64 -27.29 0.94 23.89
CA ALA A 64 -26.31 1.82 23.28
C ALA A 64 -25.02 1.86 24.12
N SER A 65 -23.88 1.64 23.51
CA SER A 65 -22.56 1.71 24.12
C SER A 65 -21.51 2.15 23.08
N ASP A 66 -20.58 3.01 23.48
CA ASP A 66 -19.48 3.40 22.61
C ASP A 66 -18.37 2.36 22.70
N VAL A 67 -17.96 1.85 21.54
CA VAL A 67 -16.92 0.82 21.41
C VAL A 67 -15.97 1.14 20.28
N SER A 68 -14.78 0.54 20.33
CA SER A 68 -13.80 0.61 19.25
C SER A 68 -13.22 -0.77 18.99
N VAL A 69 -13.00 -1.10 17.71
CA VAL A 69 -12.45 -2.38 17.27
C VAL A 69 -11.02 -2.17 16.79
N TYR A 70 -10.14 -3.07 17.17
CA TYR A 70 -8.70 -2.99 16.90
C TYR A 70 -8.16 -4.30 16.34
N SER A 71 -7.05 -4.19 15.61
CA SER A 71 -6.28 -5.35 15.14
C SER A 71 -5.22 -5.83 16.13
N ASP A 72 -4.95 -5.07 17.20
CA ASP A 72 -4.00 -5.43 18.26
C ASP A 72 -4.65 -5.42 19.66
N LYS A 73 -4.07 -6.21 20.56
CA LYS A 73 -4.55 -6.37 21.93
C LYS A 73 -4.34 -5.11 22.79
N GLU A 74 -3.33 -4.35 22.48
CA GLU A 74 -2.95 -3.13 23.19
C GLU A 74 -3.89 -1.97 22.84
N CYS A 75 -4.76 -2.14 21.86
CA CYS A 75 -5.69 -1.13 21.35
C CYS A 75 -4.98 0.17 20.99
N THR A 76 -3.90 0.04 20.22
CA THR A 76 -3.11 1.20 19.79
C THR A 76 -3.86 2.03 18.76
N GLU A 77 -3.62 3.34 18.74
CA GLU A 77 -4.32 4.25 17.82
C GLU A 77 -4.20 3.79 16.35
N ASN A 78 -3.01 3.44 15.90
CA ASN A 78 -2.77 2.99 14.52
C ASN A 78 -3.28 1.57 14.21
N ALA A 79 -3.86 0.87 15.16
CA ALA A 79 -4.48 -0.44 14.97
C ALA A 79 -6.01 -0.39 15.02
N MET A 80 -6.58 0.79 15.20
CA MET A 80 -8.03 0.97 15.26
C MET A 80 -8.64 0.77 13.87
N LEU A 81 -9.62 -0.14 13.78
CA LEU A 81 -10.30 -0.52 12.55
C LEU A 81 -11.69 0.10 12.44
N ALA A 82 -12.35 0.32 13.57
CA ALA A 82 -13.65 0.97 13.62
C ALA A 82 -13.91 1.61 14.98
N THR A 83 -14.70 2.69 14.98
CA THR A 83 -15.34 3.26 16.16
C THR A 83 -16.84 3.27 15.94
N LEU A 84 -17.60 2.89 16.94
CA LEU A 84 -19.06 2.84 16.76
C LEU A 84 -19.82 2.96 18.08
N GLN A 85 -21.04 3.41 17.96
CA GLN A 85 -22.05 3.33 19.00
C GLN A 85 -22.99 2.18 18.63
N THR A 86 -23.10 1.17 19.50
CA THR A 86 -24.08 0.09 19.38
C THR A 86 -25.45 0.56 19.84
N ASN A 87 -26.47 -0.26 19.59
CA ASN A 87 -27.78 -0.17 20.21
C ASN A 87 -28.25 -1.60 20.56
N ASP A 88 -29.45 -1.75 21.09
CA ASP A 88 -30.02 -3.07 21.37
C ASP A 88 -30.10 -3.93 20.09
N GLY A 89 -29.51 -5.12 20.13
CA GLY A 89 -29.44 -6.08 19.03
C GLY A 89 -28.05 -6.36 18.51
N THR A 90 -27.96 -6.88 17.29
CA THR A 90 -26.70 -7.22 16.61
C THR A 90 -26.45 -6.24 15.47
N LEU A 91 -25.21 -5.75 15.40
CA LEU A 91 -24.67 -4.89 14.36
C LEU A 91 -23.59 -5.66 13.60
N THR A 92 -23.63 -5.62 12.26
CA THR A 92 -22.60 -6.24 11.41
C THR A 92 -21.92 -5.16 10.57
N ILE A 93 -20.58 -5.15 10.58
CA ILE A 93 -19.73 -4.24 9.78
C ILE A 93 -18.58 -4.99 9.13
N PRO A 94 -18.11 -4.57 7.94
CA PRO A 94 -16.87 -5.09 7.38
C PRO A 94 -15.64 -4.56 8.14
N LEU A 95 -14.59 -5.38 8.21
CA LEU A 95 -13.29 -5.01 8.74
C LEU A 95 -12.17 -5.43 7.80
N SER A 96 -11.05 -4.70 7.85
CA SER A 96 -9.78 -5.14 7.28
C SER A 96 -8.84 -5.61 8.39
N LEU A 97 -8.65 -6.92 8.50
CA LEU A 97 -7.69 -7.49 9.44
C LEU A 97 -6.32 -7.67 8.79
N PRO A 98 -5.22 -7.63 9.55
CA PRO A 98 -3.93 -8.12 9.04
C PRO A 98 -4.07 -9.54 8.50
N ALA A 99 -3.43 -9.86 7.36
CA ALA A 99 -3.65 -11.09 6.62
C ALA A 99 -3.49 -12.37 7.45
N ASN A 100 -2.57 -12.37 8.39
CA ASN A 100 -2.31 -13.48 9.30
C ASN A 100 -2.91 -13.32 10.70
N SER A 101 -3.68 -12.25 10.95
CA SER A 101 -4.42 -12.13 12.21
C SER A 101 -5.50 -13.20 12.32
N LYS A 102 -5.60 -13.77 13.51
CA LYS A 102 -6.65 -14.74 13.85
C LYS A 102 -7.69 -14.14 14.78
N GLU A 103 -7.43 -12.96 15.33
CA GLU A 103 -8.24 -12.32 16.35
C GLU A 103 -8.43 -10.84 16.04
N ALA A 104 -9.53 -10.29 16.51
CA ALA A 104 -9.75 -8.86 16.67
C ALA A 104 -10.05 -8.55 18.14
N TYR A 105 -9.94 -7.28 18.50
CA TYR A 105 -10.07 -6.81 19.87
C TYR A 105 -11.08 -5.68 19.92
N LEU A 106 -12.05 -5.77 20.84
CA LEU A 106 -13.05 -4.74 21.05
C LEU A 106 -12.83 -4.08 22.40
N GLN A 107 -12.60 -2.78 22.41
CA GLN A 107 -12.47 -1.97 23.61
C GLN A 107 -13.81 -1.30 23.92
N TYR A 108 -14.25 -1.38 25.19
CA TYR A 108 -15.44 -0.72 25.71
C TYR A 108 -15.14 -0.13 27.10
N GLU A 109 -15.97 0.80 27.56
CA GLU A 109 -15.91 1.34 28.91
C GLU A 109 -17.00 0.69 29.79
N THR A 110 -16.67 0.33 31.03
CA THR A 110 -17.65 -0.15 31.99
C THR A 110 -18.37 1.02 32.69
N VAL A 111 -19.51 0.75 33.35
CA VAL A 111 -20.25 1.75 34.14
C VAL A 111 -19.39 2.42 35.21
N ASN A 112 -18.29 1.79 35.63
CA ASN A 112 -17.34 2.35 36.60
C ASN A 112 -16.20 3.17 35.94
N GLY A 113 -16.28 3.40 34.63
CA GLY A 113 -15.28 4.18 33.89
C GLY A 113 -13.97 3.42 33.57
N LYS A 114 -13.96 2.10 33.75
CA LYS A 114 -12.78 1.27 33.42
C LYS A 114 -12.85 0.82 31.95
N LYS A 115 -11.78 1.04 31.21
CA LYS A 115 -11.62 0.48 29.86
C LYS A 115 -11.30 -1.01 29.94
N MET A 116 -12.05 -1.81 29.20
CA MET A 116 -11.91 -3.26 29.08
C MET A 116 -11.77 -3.65 27.63
N VAL A 117 -11.13 -4.80 27.38
CA VAL A 117 -10.89 -5.35 26.03
C VAL A 117 -11.42 -6.77 25.99
N LEU A 118 -12.23 -7.04 24.97
CA LEU A 118 -12.65 -8.38 24.57
C LEU A 118 -11.78 -8.83 23.40
N ALA A 119 -11.36 -10.09 23.40
CA ALA A 119 -10.71 -10.71 22.26
C ALA A 119 -11.66 -11.72 21.63
N ALA A 120 -11.76 -11.77 20.31
CA ALA A 120 -12.53 -12.75 19.59
C ALA A 120 -11.77 -13.24 18.37
N ALA A 121 -11.75 -14.56 18.19
CA ALA A 121 -11.18 -15.20 17.01
C ALA A 121 -12.15 -15.09 15.83
N ALA A 122 -11.60 -14.89 14.63
CA ALA A 122 -12.37 -15.03 13.41
C ALA A 122 -12.71 -16.52 13.19
N ASP A 123 -13.95 -16.77 12.82
CA ASP A 123 -14.41 -18.12 12.47
C ASP A 123 -13.94 -18.55 11.06
N LYS A 124 -14.43 -19.73 10.59
CA LYS A 124 -14.08 -20.28 9.26
C LYS A 124 -14.53 -19.39 8.09
N ASP A 125 -15.50 -18.51 8.30
CA ASP A 125 -16.07 -17.59 7.32
C ASP A 125 -15.49 -16.17 7.47
N ASN A 126 -14.41 -16.01 8.26
CA ASN A 126 -13.77 -14.75 8.64
C ASN A 126 -14.74 -13.77 9.36
N VAL A 127 -15.66 -14.28 10.17
CA VAL A 127 -16.53 -13.47 11.01
C VAL A 127 -16.02 -13.44 12.44
N VAL A 128 -15.86 -12.24 13.01
CA VAL A 128 -15.50 -12.03 14.40
C VAL A 128 -16.76 -11.68 15.20
N HIS A 129 -17.05 -12.40 16.27
CA HIS A 129 -18.26 -12.22 17.07
C HIS A 129 -17.93 -11.65 18.45
N PHE A 130 -18.50 -10.49 18.78
CA PHE A 130 -18.43 -9.89 20.10
C PHE A 130 -19.83 -9.84 20.75
N THR A 131 -19.87 -10.08 22.05
CA THR A 131 -21.04 -9.83 22.88
C THR A 131 -20.65 -8.89 24.01
N LEU A 132 -21.26 -7.70 24.05
CA LEU A 132 -20.99 -6.72 25.08
C LEU A 132 -21.54 -7.19 26.44
N PRO A 133 -20.72 -7.11 27.50
CA PRO A 133 -21.18 -7.41 28.86
C PRO A 133 -22.23 -6.40 29.35
N GLN A 134 -23.06 -6.84 30.30
CA GLN A 134 -24.11 -6.00 30.89
C GLN A 134 -23.59 -4.78 31.68
N ASP A 135 -22.32 -4.81 32.09
CA ASP A 135 -21.65 -3.69 32.77
C ASP A 135 -21.06 -2.68 31.80
N SER A 136 -21.30 -2.81 30.49
CA SER A 136 -20.91 -1.80 29.51
C SER A 136 -21.60 -0.48 29.82
N LYS A 137 -20.84 0.61 29.78
CA LYS A 137 -21.35 1.95 30.05
C LYS A 137 -22.31 2.37 28.95
N PRO A 138 -23.57 2.70 29.28
CA PRO A 138 -24.48 3.21 28.27
C PRO A 138 -23.99 4.54 27.70
N SER A 139 -24.03 4.67 26.38
CA SER A 139 -23.85 5.96 25.70
C SER A 139 -25.03 6.88 26.01
N PRO A 140 -24.83 8.21 26.09
CA PRO A 140 -25.93 9.15 26.10
C PRO A 140 -26.82 8.89 24.88
N GLU A 141 -28.12 8.70 25.10
CA GLU A 141 -29.08 8.59 24.01
C GLU A 141 -28.99 9.85 23.14
N THR A 142 -28.34 9.73 21.99
CA THR A 142 -28.59 10.68 20.93
C THR A 142 -30.00 10.39 20.42
N ARG A 143 -30.79 11.42 20.10
CA ARG A 143 -32.06 11.29 19.40
C ARG A 143 -31.86 10.70 17.99
N ALA A 144 -31.36 9.45 17.96
CA ALA A 144 -31.34 8.67 16.75
C ALA A 144 -32.78 8.31 16.36
N GLU A 145 -33.01 8.24 15.08
CA GLU A 145 -34.26 7.68 14.55
C GLU A 145 -34.51 6.33 15.22
N SER A 146 -35.72 6.03 15.61
CA SER A 146 -36.11 4.86 16.41
C SER A 146 -35.75 3.50 15.79
N THR A 147 -35.24 3.50 14.56
CA THR A 147 -34.87 2.32 13.77
C THR A 147 -33.34 2.08 13.74
N THR A 148 -32.52 3.05 14.15
CA THR A 148 -31.05 2.89 14.10
C THR A 148 -30.56 1.96 15.22
N ARG A 149 -29.89 0.87 14.85
CA ARG A 149 -29.31 -0.14 15.76
C ARG A 149 -27.82 0.12 16.03
N GLY A 150 -27.18 0.98 15.26
CA GLY A 150 -25.80 1.37 15.44
C GLY A 150 -25.36 2.36 14.38
N ARG A 151 -24.30 3.07 14.68
CA ARG A 151 -23.64 3.99 13.77
C ARG A 151 -22.18 4.12 14.15
N GLY A 152 -21.35 4.53 13.22
CA GLY A 152 -19.94 4.68 13.50
C GLY A 152 -19.15 4.99 12.27
N SER A 153 -17.89 4.60 12.31
CA SER A 153 -16.96 4.77 11.21
C SER A 153 -16.01 3.59 11.13
N ILE A 154 -15.81 3.09 9.92
CA ILE A 154 -14.84 2.05 9.59
C ILE A 154 -13.62 2.73 8.98
N CYS A 155 -12.42 2.29 9.36
CA CYS A 155 -11.16 2.85 8.89
C CYS A 155 -10.40 1.82 8.05
N TYR A 156 -9.80 2.27 6.94
CA TYR A 156 -8.91 1.46 6.10
C TYR A 156 -7.64 2.21 5.71
N PRO A 157 -6.47 1.55 5.85
CA PRO A 157 -6.23 0.19 6.36
C PRO A 157 -6.48 0.05 7.86
N ASN A 158 -6.50 1.18 8.57
CA ASN A 158 -6.81 1.41 9.98
C ASN A 158 -7.01 2.93 10.15
N SER A 159 -7.04 3.46 11.37
CA SER A 159 -7.18 4.91 11.62
C SER A 159 -5.98 5.75 11.15
N GLY A 160 -4.84 5.12 10.88
CA GLY A 160 -3.65 5.77 10.34
C GLY A 160 -3.58 5.75 8.82
N TRP A 161 -2.39 6.06 8.31
CA TRP A 161 -2.11 6.02 6.88
C TRP A 161 -1.60 4.65 6.45
N GLY A 162 -2.00 4.20 5.27
CA GLY A 162 -1.34 3.15 4.50
C GLY A 162 -0.33 3.74 3.52
N THR A 163 0.40 2.86 2.86
CA THR A 163 1.31 3.20 1.76
C THR A 163 1.05 2.27 0.59
N VAL A 164 0.89 2.82 -0.60
CA VAL A 164 0.91 2.07 -1.84
C VAL A 164 2.08 2.56 -2.69
N MET A 165 2.82 1.64 -3.31
CA MET A 165 4.01 1.93 -4.08
C MET A 165 4.08 1.04 -5.31
N PHE A 166 4.66 1.59 -6.39
CA PHE A 166 4.69 0.97 -7.70
C PHE A 166 6.04 1.08 -8.37
N GLU A 167 6.31 0.09 -9.21
CA GLU A 167 7.29 0.10 -10.29
C GLU A 167 6.61 0.49 -11.61
N ASP A 168 7.24 1.33 -12.44
CA ASP A 168 6.61 1.90 -13.65
C ASP A 168 6.96 1.17 -14.96
N GLN A 169 7.79 0.11 -14.91
CA GLN A 169 8.32 -0.57 -16.09
C GLN A 169 7.46 -1.74 -16.59
N PHE A 170 6.26 -1.97 -16.03
CA PHE A 170 5.37 -3.03 -16.48
C PHE A 170 5.22 -3.05 -18.02
N PRO A 171 5.29 -4.23 -18.70
CA PRO A 171 5.43 -5.58 -18.16
C PRO A 171 6.87 -6.04 -17.88
N SER A 172 7.87 -5.21 -18.16
CA SER A 172 9.27 -5.50 -17.78
C SER A 172 9.45 -5.36 -16.27
N LEU A 173 10.41 -6.09 -15.73
CA LEU A 173 10.80 -5.93 -14.32
C LEU A 173 11.60 -4.65 -14.16
N GLY A 174 11.30 -3.89 -13.11
CA GLY A 174 12.05 -2.72 -12.68
C GLY A 174 13.30 -3.08 -11.86
N ASP A 175 13.86 -2.08 -11.18
CA ASP A 175 14.95 -2.27 -10.22
C ASP A 175 14.46 -2.64 -8.83
N TYR A 176 13.14 -2.60 -8.62
CA TYR A 176 12.46 -3.01 -7.40
C TYR A 176 12.88 -2.25 -6.15
N ASP A 177 13.05 -0.95 -6.29
CA ASP A 177 13.17 -0.05 -5.15
C ASP A 177 11.80 0.51 -4.69
N PHE A 178 10.73 0.24 -5.47
CA PHE A 178 9.35 0.62 -5.21
C PHE A 178 9.15 2.11 -4.92
N ASN A 179 9.90 2.96 -5.60
CA ASN A 179 9.82 4.41 -5.42
C ASN A 179 9.36 5.16 -6.68
N ASP A 180 9.13 4.46 -7.80
CA ASP A 180 8.67 5.06 -9.05
C ASP A 180 7.37 5.84 -8.85
N PHE A 181 6.48 5.34 -7.99
CA PHE A 181 5.33 6.08 -7.51
C PHE A 181 4.91 5.64 -6.10
N VAL A 182 4.86 6.58 -5.16
CA VAL A 182 4.49 6.29 -3.77
C VAL A 182 3.39 7.24 -3.30
N LEU A 183 2.27 6.65 -2.87
CA LEU A 183 1.17 7.36 -2.22
C LEU A 183 0.97 6.88 -0.78
N GLY A 184 0.70 7.85 0.11
CA GLY A 184 -0.02 7.59 1.34
C GLY A 184 -1.53 7.61 1.09
N TYR A 185 -2.26 6.75 1.76
CA TYR A 185 -3.72 6.74 1.68
C TYR A 185 -4.36 6.40 3.02
N ARG A 186 -5.57 6.90 3.23
CA ARG A 186 -6.48 6.47 4.30
C ARG A 186 -7.91 6.62 3.84
N VAL A 187 -8.77 5.72 4.27
CA VAL A 187 -10.20 5.74 3.96
C VAL A 187 -10.98 5.63 5.26
N GLN A 188 -12.01 6.45 5.41
CA GLN A 188 -12.93 6.40 6.51
C GLN A 188 -14.36 6.35 5.95
N ILE A 189 -15.14 5.38 6.41
CA ILE A 189 -16.48 5.12 5.92
C ILE A 189 -17.44 5.27 7.10
N PRO A 190 -18.07 6.45 7.26
CA PRO A 190 -19.14 6.62 8.21
C PRO A 190 -20.33 5.71 7.84
N PHE A 191 -21.00 5.15 8.82
CA PHE A 191 -22.15 4.27 8.57
C PHE A 191 -23.24 4.41 9.62
N LYS A 192 -24.47 4.05 9.21
CA LYS A 192 -25.62 3.78 10.07
C LYS A 192 -26.19 2.40 9.79
N SER A 193 -26.80 1.76 10.79
CA SER A 193 -27.36 0.41 10.66
C SER A 193 -28.71 0.29 11.34
N ASP A 194 -29.63 -0.45 10.73
CA ASP A 194 -30.90 -0.85 11.33
C ASP A 194 -30.83 -2.23 12.01
N GLY A 195 -29.64 -2.84 12.04
CA GLY A 195 -29.37 -4.20 12.54
C GLY A 195 -29.51 -5.30 11.48
N HIS A 196 -30.10 -5.01 10.33
CA HIS A 196 -30.17 -5.91 9.19
C HIS A 196 -29.24 -5.49 8.07
N LYS A 197 -29.12 -4.19 7.86
CA LYS A 197 -28.28 -3.59 6.85
C LYS A 197 -27.48 -2.43 7.46
N SER A 198 -26.21 -2.34 7.08
CA SER A 198 -25.36 -1.19 7.37
C SER A 198 -25.15 -0.42 6.07
N VAL A 199 -25.47 0.85 6.07
CA VAL A 199 -25.36 1.74 4.91
C VAL A 199 -24.37 2.84 5.20
N ILE A 200 -23.76 3.38 4.14
CA ILE A 200 -22.84 4.52 4.24
C ILE A 200 -23.66 5.74 4.68
N ASP A 201 -23.14 6.49 5.65
CA ASP A 201 -23.77 7.68 6.20
C ASP A 201 -22.97 8.92 5.77
N GLU A 202 -23.66 9.91 5.18
CA GLU A 202 -23.10 11.16 4.65
C GLU A 202 -22.13 10.94 3.48
N ALA A 203 -20.81 10.75 3.74
CA ALA A 203 -19.79 10.66 2.69
C ALA A 203 -18.65 9.72 3.07
N ILE A 204 -18.09 9.02 2.08
CA ILE A 204 -16.81 8.33 2.24
C ILE A 204 -15.70 9.39 2.28
N GLN A 205 -14.82 9.33 3.28
CA GLN A 205 -13.68 10.24 3.41
C GLN A 205 -12.40 9.54 2.96
N LEU A 206 -11.65 10.20 2.09
CA LEU A 206 -10.40 9.70 1.51
C LEU A 206 -9.29 10.72 1.76
N GLY A 207 -8.15 10.28 2.33
CA GLY A 207 -6.92 11.05 2.37
C GLY A 207 -5.93 10.49 1.35
N ILE A 208 -5.32 11.34 0.55
CA ILE A 208 -4.26 11.01 -0.41
C ILE A 208 -3.07 11.92 -0.15
N GLU A 209 -1.89 11.34 -0.05
CA GLU A 209 -0.62 12.05 0.14
C GLU A 209 0.40 11.57 -0.91
N LEU A 210 0.89 12.48 -1.74
CA LEU A 210 1.91 12.16 -2.74
C LEU A 210 3.29 12.17 -2.07
N ARG A 211 3.93 11.00 -1.97
CA ARG A 211 5.18 10.80 -1.25
C ARG A 211 6.41 10.77 -2.13
N ALA A 212 6.33 10.12 -3.30
CA ALA A 212 7.42 10.09 -4.26
C ALA A 212 6.93 9.89 -5.70
N MET A 213 7.72 10.41 -6.66
CA MET A 213 7.62 10.12 -8.09
C MET A 213 9.06 9.93 -8.62
N GLY A 214 9.53 8.68 -8.60
CA GLY A 214 10.87 8.25 -9.02
C GLY A 214 10.92 7.68 -10.43
N GLY A 215 9.76 7.33 -10.99
CA GLY A 215 9.65 6.70 -12.29
C GLY A 215 10.03 7.59 -13.46
N SER A 216 10.54 6.95 -14.50
CA SER A 216 10.91 7.61 -15.77
C SER A 216 9.74 7.72 -16.75
N PHE A 217 8.67 6.97 -16.53
CA PHE A 217 7.49 6.99 -17.38
C PHE A 217 6.41 7.90 -16.82
N SER A 218 5.65 8.52 -17.71
CA SER A 218 4.52 9.38 -17.33
C SER A 218 3.30 8.53 -17.04
N TYR A 219 3.04 8.27 -15.78
CA TYR A 219 1.83 7.63 -15.29
C TYR A 219 1.01 8.60 -14.44
N THR A 220 -0.29 8.37 -14.41
CA THR A 220 -1.25 9.04 -13.54
C THR A 220 -1.68 8.05 -12.46
N PRO A 221 -1.58 8.40 -11.17
CA PRO A 221 -2.17 7.57 -10.13
C PRO A 221 -3.68 7.69 -10.16
N CYS A 222 -4.34 6.56 -10.06
CA CYS A 222 -5.79 6.44 -10.06
C CYS A 222 -6.26 5.59 -8.87
N LEU A 223 -7.51 5.79 -8.49
CA LEU A 223 -8.22 4.96 -7.54
C LEU A 223 -9.52 4.49 -8.17
N ARG A 224 -9.76 3.18 -8.21
CA ARG A 224 -11.02 2.57 -8.57
C ARG A 224 -11.74 2.06 -7.31
N LEU A 225 -12.99 2.45 -7.13
CA LEU A 225 -13.90 1.88 -6.14
C LEU A 225 -14.83 0.91 -6.86
N LYS A 226 -14.42 -0.36 -6.97
CA LYS A 226 -15.03 -1.39 -7.84
C LYS A 226 -16.51 -1.63 -7.58
N ASN A 227 -16.93 -1.55 -6.33
CA ASN A 227 -18.27 -1.88 -5.92
C ASN A 227 -19.16 -0.64 -5.71
N LEU A 228 -18.60 0.56 -5.77
CA LEU A 228 -19.35 1.82 -5.71
C LEU A 228 -19.73 2.25 -7.13
N ARG A 229 -21.02 2.43 -7.37
CA ARG A 229 -21.52 2.86 -8.68
C ARG A 229 -21.43 4.38 -8.82
N ALA A 230 -20.91 4.84 -9.94
CA ALA A 230 -20.80 6.27 -10.24
C ALA A 230 -22.19 7.00 -10.24
N LYS A 231 -23.25 6.28 -10.58
CA LYS A 231 -24.61 6.81 -10.54
C LYS A 231 -25.15 7.03 -9.11
N ASP A 232 -24.53 6.44 -8.10
CA ASP A 232 -24.91 6.57 -6.68
C ASP A 232 -24.07 7.67 -5.99
N VAL A 233 -23.18 8.37 -6.75
CA VAL A 233 -22.35 9.48 -6.28
C VAL A 233 -22.96 10.78 -6.75
N ASP A 234 -23.23 11.70 -5.81
CA ASP A 234 -23.70 13.06 -6.08
C ASP A 234 -22.50 13.95 -6.42
N GLU A 235 -21.50 14.00 -5.55
CA GLU A 235 -20.35 14.88 -5.67
C GLU A 235 -19.08 14.24 -5.07
N ILE A 236 -17.92 14.62 -5.64
CA ILE A 236 -16.61 14.36 -5.05
C ILE A 236 -15.89 15.69 -4.83
N GLU A 237 -15.69 16.05 -3.58
CA GLU A 237 -15.16 17.34 -3.14
C GLU A 237 -13.77 17.21 -2.50
N VAL A 238 -12.82 18.09 -2.84
CA VAL A 238 -11.60 18.31 -2.07
C VAL A 238 -11.90 19.31 -0.96
N TYR A 239 -12.31 18.84 0.22
CA TYR A 239 -12.71 19.70 1.33
C TYR A 239 -11.53 20.28 2.11
N GLN A 240 -10.35 19.67 2.00
CA GLN A 240 -9.13 20.18 2.62
C GLN A 240 -7.90 19.77 1.82
N ARG A 241 -6.90 20.64 1.74
CA ARG A 241 -5.64 20.39 1.05
C ARG A 241 -4.46 20.95 1.83
N PHE A 242 -3.30 20.33 1.66
CA PHE A 242 -2.04 20.77 2.26
C PHE A 242 -0.95 20.74 1.18
N ASN A 243 -0.10 21.77 1.17
CA ASN A 243 1.08 21.87 0.30
C ASN A 243 0.79 21.67 -1.20
N THR A 244 -0.42 21.96 -1.63
CA THR A 244 -0.85 21.91 -3.03
C THR A 244 -1.94 22.94 -3.31
N SER A 245 -2.06 23.34 -4.56
CA SER A 245 -3.12 24.23 -5.05
C SER A 245 -4.31 23.49 -5.67
N VAL A 246 -4.32 22.16 -5.62
CA VAL A 246 -5.37 21.34 -6.22
C VAL A 246 -6.69 21.54 -5.47
N GLU A 247 -7.74 21.92 -6.18
CA GLU A 247 -9.08 22.17 -5.64
C GLU A 247 -10.08 21.09 -6.05
N GLU A 248 -9.78 20.33 -7.10
CA GLU A 248 -10.65 19.32 -7.66
C GLU A 248 -9.86 18.07 -8.05
N VAL A 249 -10.47 16.92 -7.96
CA VAL A 249 -9.98 15.67 -8.55
C VAL A 249 -10.90 15.27 -9.71
N ASN A 250 -10.31 14.76 -10.78
CA ASN A 250 -11.11 14.22 -11.87
C ASN A 250 -11.73 12.91 -11.42
N TRP A 251 -13.00 12.69 -11.75
CA TRP A 251 -13.64 11.41 -11.54
C TRP A 251 -14.66 11.09 -12.63
N PHE A 252 -14.91 9.82 -12.88
CA PHE A 252 -15.81 9.36 -13.92
C PHE A 252 -16.28 7.92 -13.67
N ALA A 253 -17.30 7.49 -14.43
CA ALA A 253 -17.72 6.10 -14.43
C ALA A 253 -16.77 5.25 -15.27
N GLY A 254 -16.27 4.16 -14.69
CA GLY A 254 -15.54 3.13 -15.42
C GLY A 254 -16.45 2.29 -16.33
N PRO A 255 -15.87 1.36 -17.11
CA PRO A 255 -16.62 0.53 -18.06
C PRO A 255 -17.76 -0.28 -17.41
N ASP A 256 -17.59 -0.72 -16.17
CA ASP A 256 -18.58 -1.47 -15.40
C ASP A 256 -19.50 -0.56 -14.56
N GLY A 257 -19.38 0.77 -14.73
CA GLY A 257 -20.14 1.78 -14.01
C GLY A 257 -19.62 2.09 -12.60
N GLU A 258 -18.44 1.59 -12.25
CA GLU A 258 -17.74 1.86 -11.00
C GLU A 258 -17.15 3.27 -10.96
N VAL A 259 -16.86 3.78 -9.76
CA VAL A 259 -16.19 5.08 -9.59
C VAL A 259 -14.70 4.94 -9.85
N ILE A 260 -14.18 5.81 -10.72
CA ILE A 260 -12.75 6.01 -10.94
C ILE A 260 -12.39 7.44 -10.63
N MET A 261 -11.34 7.63 -9.83
CA MET A 261 -10.74 8.93 -9.52
C MET A 261 -9.35 9.02 -10.15
N ASP A 262 -9.04 10.16 -10.74
CA ASP A 262 -7.79 10.46 -11.42
C ASP A 262 -7.09 11.61 -10.69
N PHE A 263 -5.86 11.37 -10.24
CA PHE A 263 -5.06 12.34 -9.49
C PHE A 263 -4.01 13.06 -10.37
N SER A 264 -4.25 13.18 -11.68
CA SER A 264 -3.35 13.90 -12.61
C SER A 264 -3.16 15.36 -12.19
N ASN A 265 -4.18 15.99 -11.64
CA ASN A 265 -4.11 17.36 -11.12
C ASN A 265 -3.09 17.47 -9.98
N LEU A 266 -3.04 16.49 -9.06
CA LEU A 266 -2.06 16.43 -7.98
C LEU A 266 -0.63 16.27 -8.50
N VAL A 267 -0.43 15.36 -9.45
CA VAL A 267 0.87 15.16 -10.12
C VAL A 267 1.31 16.43 -10.83
N SER A 268 0.41 17.06 -11.61
CA SER A 268 0.73 18.28 -12.39
C SER A 268 1.03 19.50 -11.53
N ALA A 269 0.39 19.62 -10.36
CA ALA A 269 0.62 20.68 -9.40
C ALA A 269 1.89 20.47 -8.55
N THR A 270 2.48 19.27 -8.59
CA THR A 270 3.65 18.91 -7.79
C THR A 270 4.93 19.13 -8.59
N SER A 271 5.81 19.98 -8.05
CA SER A 271 7.11 20.26 -8.67
C SER A 271 8.23 19.55 -7.91
N LYS A 272 9.14 18.91 -8.65
CA LYS A 272 10.37 18.38 -8.05
C LYS A 272 11.29 19.52 -7.60
N PRO A 273 12.09 19.34 -6.54
CA PRO A 273 13.09 20.31 -6.13
C PRO A 273 14.10 20.63 -7.24
N SER A 274 14.59 21.87 -7.26
CA SER A 274 15.61 22.28 -8.23
C SER A 274 16.88 21.46 -8.04
N GLY A 275 17.37 20.85 -9.11
CA GLY A 275 18.56 19.98 -9.09
C GLY A 275 18.23 18.50 -8.93
N SER A 276 17.03 18.13 -8.45
CA SER A 276 16.61 16.74 -8.36
C SER A 276 16.17 16.20 -9.73
N THR A 277 16.43 14.91 -9.97
CA THR A 277 15.92 14.20 -11.14
C THR A 277 14.44 13.88 -10.97
N PHE A 278 14.04 13.46 -9.79
CA PHE A 278 12.71 12.97 -9.44
C PHE A 278 12.14 13.73 -8.23
N PHE A 279 10.88 13.50 -7.90
CA PHE A 279 10.25 14.08 -6.72
C PHE A 279 10.48 13.18 -5.50
N ASN A 280 11.18 13.69 -4.50
CA ASN A 280 11.37 13.12 -3.16
C ASN A 280 11.92 11.67 -3.14
N THR A 281 12.88 11.35 -4.03
CA THR A 281 13.57 10.04 -4.04
C THR A 281 15.06 10.16 -3.71
N ASP A 282 15.55 11.38 -3.47
CA ASP A 282 16.94 11.65 -3.16
C ASP A 282 17.05 12.41 -1.82
N LYS A 283 17.90 11.93 -0.92
CA LYS A 283 18.14 12.54 0.39
C LYS A 283 18.74 13.95 0.34
N GLU A 284 19.42 14.27 -0.74
CA GLU A 284 19.96 15.61 -0.95
C GLU A 284 18.86 16.63 -1.28
N TYR A 285 17.71 16.17 -1.78
CA TYR A 285 16.58 16.98 -2.25
C TYR A 285 15.27 16.60 -1.57
N LEU A 286 15.28 16.40 -0.26
CA LEU A 286 14.11 16.00 0.51
C LEU A 286 12.98 17.03 0.44
N VAL A 287 11.76 16.53 0.29
CA VAL A 287 10.53 17.28 0.43
C VAL A 287 9.90 16.93 1.78
N THR A 288 9.82 17.92 2.67
CA THR A 288 9.27 17.74 4.03
C THR A 288 7.79 18.09 4.12
N GLU A 289 7.29 18.88 3.18
CA GLU A 289 5.89 19.31 3.11
C GLU A 289 5.24 18.62 1.90
N LEU A 290 4.72 17.41 2.12
CA LEU A 290 4.15 16.59 1.07
C LEU A 290 2.77 17.11 0.62
N PRO A 291 2.48 17.10 -0.70
CA PRO A 291 1.15 17.42 -1.20
C PRO A 291 0.11 16.42 -0.72
N GLN A 292 -0.97 16.91 -0.10
CA GLN A 292 -2.04 16.08 0.45
C GLN A 292 -3.41 16.63 0.10
N LEU A 293 -4.35 15.73 -0.20
CA LEU A 293 -5.76 16.00 -0.40
C LEU A 293 -6.60 15.21 0.60
N ASN A 294 -7.59 15.86 1.21
CA ASN A 294 -8.68 15.20 1.91
C ASN A 294 -9.94 15.40 1.09
N ILE A 295 -10.56 14.30 0.72
CA ILE A 295 -11.62 14.21 -0.28
C ILE A 295 -12.84 13.58 0.38
N ALA A 296 -14.03 14.14 0.12
CA ALA A 296 -15.32 13.56 0.47
C ALA A 296 -16.03 13.08 -0.79
N ILE A 297 -16.55 11.87 -0.74
CA ILE A 297 -17.38 11.27 -1.81
C ILE A 297 -18.81 11.22 -1.26
N TYR A 298 -19.63 12.19 -1.66
CA TYR A 298 -21.05 12.28 -1.27
C TYR A 298 -21.88 11.35 -2.13
N LEU A 299 -22.86 10.70 -1.49
CA LEU A 299 -23.74 9.74 -2.16
C LEU A 299 -25.12 10.35 -2.39
N ASP A 300 -25.69 10.07 -3.56
CA ASP A 300 -27.05 10.51 -3.95
C ASP A 300 -28.14 9.65 -3.29
N ASP A 301 -27.79 8.42 -2.86
CA ASP A 301 -28.69 7.46 -2.24
C ASP A 301 -28.25 7.15 -0.79
N ASP A 302 -29.13 7.38 0.17
CA ASP A 302 -28.95 7.06 1.60
C ASP A 302 -28.95 5.54 1.89
N ASP A 303 -29.10 4.69 0.87
CA ASP A 303 -29.25 3.23 1.02
C ASP A 303 -28.06 2.43 0.45
N VAL A 304 -26.93 3.09 0.15
CA VAL A 304 -25.72 2.43 -0.34
C VAL A 304 -25.11 1.55 0.75
N ASP A 305 -25.03 0.25 0.49
CA ASP A 305 -24.46 -0.72 1.43
C ASP A 305 -23.00 -0.41 1.76
N VAL A 306 -22.65 -0.46 3.04
CA VAL A 306 -21.27 -0.21 3.50
C VAL A 306 -20.24 -1.15 2.84
N ASN A 307 -20.65 -2.37 2.46
CA ASN A 307 -19.78 -3.29 1.73
C ASN A 307 -19.49 -2.87 0.29
N SER A 308 -20.19 -1.85 -0.26
CA SER A 308 -19.84 -1.27 -1.58
C SER A 308 -18.48 -0.59 -1.59
N ALA A 309 -17.98 -0.22 -0.42
CA ALA A 309 -16.65 0.34 -0.23
C ALA A 309 -15.74 -0.59 0.59
N ASP A 310 -15.93 -1.90 0.51
CA ASP A 310 -15.05 -2.87 1.16
C ASP A 310 -13.61 -2.76 0.64
N PHE A 311 -12.66 -3.26 1.41
CA PHE A 311 -11.24 -3.02 1.17
C PHE A 311 -10.69 -3.73 -0.06
N GLU A 312 -11.28 -4.82 -0.51
CA GLU A 312 -10.94 -5.48 -1.77
C GLU A 312 -11.53 -4.75 -2.98
N SER A 313 -12.48 -3.84 -2.74
CA SER A 313 -13.02 -2.97 -3.78
C SER A 313 -12.15 -1.75 -4.06
N ILE A 314 -11.25 -1.39 -3.14
CA ILE A 314 -10.34 -0.24 -3.26
C ILE A 314 -9.10 -0.67 -4.03
N ASP A 315 -8.97 -0.17 -5.26
CA ASP A 315 -7.92 -0.55 -6.19
C ASP A 315 -7.13 0.69 -6.64
N PHE A 316 -5.94 0.86 -6.05
CA PHE A 316 -4.98 1.87 -6.50
C PHE A 316 -4.20 1.34 -7.69
N TYR A 317 -4.05 2.16 -8.72
CA TYR A 317 -3.30 1.80 -9.91
C TYR A 317 -2.66 3.00 -10.59
N LEU A 318 -1.70 2.74 -11.45
CA LEU A 318 -1.10 3.72 -12.34
C LEU A 318 -1.68 3.55 -13.74
N ALA A 319 -2.12 4.65 -14.37
CA ALA A 319 -2.60 4.66 -15.75
C ALA A 319 -1.69 5.49 -16.64
N LYS A 320 -1.27 4.94 -17.77
CA LYS A 320 -0.60 5.70 -18.82
C LYS A 320 -1.63 6.56 -19.57
N ALA A 321 -1.15 7.61 -20.26
CA ALA A 321 -2.02 8.51 -21.01
C ALA A 321 -3.06 7.74 -21.84
N ASN A 322 -4.33 8.15 -21.75
CA ASN A 322 -5.49 7.51 -22.35
C ASN A 322 -5.73 6.05 -21.92
N HIS A 323 -5.33 5.69 -20.71
CA HIS A 323 -5.44 4.32 -20.18
C HIS A 323 -4.86 3.25 -21.11
N GLY A 324 -3.78 3.58 -21.83
CA GLY A 324 -3.14 2.67 -22.77
C GLY A 324 -2.36 1.53 -22.12
N THR A 325 -1.91 1.70 -20.89
CA THR A 325 -1.28 0.69 -20.04
C THR A 325 -1.64 1.01 -18.60
N GLU A 326 -1.99 0.00 -17.83
CA GLU A 326 -2.31 0.13 -16.42
C GLU A 326 -1.38 -0.76 -15.61
N ILE A 327 -1.07 -0.35 -14.39
CA ILE A 327 -0.30 -1.13 -13.42
C ILE A 327 -1.09 -1.16 -12.12
N HIS A 328 -1.64 -2.31 -11.78
CA HIS A 328 -2.42 -2.51 -10.55
C HIS A 328 -1.63 -3.31 -9.51
N LEU A 329 -2.17 -3.38 -8.32
CA LEU A 329 -1.75 -4.37 -7.33
C LEU A 329 -2.02 -5.78 -7.85
N GLY A 330 -1.24 -6.76 -7.42
CA GLY A 330 -1.39 -8.15 -7.86
C GLY A 330 -2.81 -8.69 -7.65
N GLY A 331 -3.36 -9.34 -8.69
CA GLY A 331 -4.69 -9.96 -8.69
C GLY A 331 -5.85 -9.04 -9.09
N TYR A 332 -5.64 -7.73 -9.19
CA TYR A 332 -6.69 -6.82 -9.70
C TYR A 332 -6.75 -6.87 -11.22
N LYS A 333 -7.96 -6.90 -11.77
CA LYS A 333 -8.16 -6.80 -13.22
C LYS A 333 -7.90 -5.36 -13.67
N PRO A 334 -7.34 -5.15 -14.88
CA PRO A 334 -7.29 -3.81 -15.47
C PRO A 334 -8.70 -3.23 -15.61
N VAL A 335 -8.78 -1.90 -15.60
CA VAL A 335 -10.04 -1.18 -15.86
C VAL A 335 -10.45 -1.35 -17.32
N TYR A 336 -9.46 -1.17 -18.21
CA TYR A 336 -9.67 -1.31 -19.66
C TYR A 336 -8.95 -2.56 -20.17
N ASP A 337 -9.39 -3.08 -21.30
CA ASP A 337 -8.80 -4.29 -21.93
C ASP A 337 -7.46 -3.94 -22.61
N THR A 338 -6.49 -3.56 -21.81
CA THR A 338 -5.14 -3.14 -22.22
C THR A 338 -4.03 -4.07 -21.70
N TYR A 339 -4.40 -5.14 -21.00
CA TYR A 339 -3.44 -6.07 -20.40
C TYR A 339 -2.75 -6.92 -21.48
N PRO A 340 -1.40 -6.98 -21.49
CA PRO A 340 -0.64 -7.71 -22.52
C PRO A 340 -0.63 -9.22 -22.25
N SER A 341 -1.78 -9.88 -22.34
CA SER A 341 -1.99 -11.30 -22.02
C SER A 341 -1.11 -12.27 -22.82
N ASP A 342 -0.59 -11.86 -23.98
CA ASP A 342 0.29 -12.68 -24.82
C ASP A 342 1.76 -12.66 -24.38
N ASN A 343 2.11 -11.87 -23.35
CA ASN A 343 3.48 -11.79 -22.86
C ASN A 343 3.82 -13.00 -21.98
N SER A 344 4.78 -13.82 -22.40
CA SER A 344 5.22 -15.04 -21.70
C SER A 344 5.91 -14.80 -20.36
N ASP A 345 6.31 -13.56 -20.07
CA ASP A 345 6.93 -13.17 -18.80
C ASP A 345 5.89 -12.92 -17.72
N LEU A 346 4.61 -12.81 -18.08
CA LEU A 346 3.51 -12.65 -17.14
C LEU A 346 3.02 -14.00 -16.60
N GLY A 347 2.45 -13.96 -15.39
CA GLY A 347 1.81 -15.11 -14.76
C GLY A 347 0.39 -15.36 -15.27
N THR A 348 -0.29 -16.30 -14.64
CA THR A 348 -1.69 -16.62 -14.95
C THR A 348 -2.68 -15.59 -14.40
N ASP A 349 -2.30 -14.92 -13.32
CA ASP A 349 -3.10 -13.89 -12.66
C ASP A 349 -2.59 -12.50 -13.03
N TYR A 350 -3.47 -11.52 -12.98
CA TYR A 350 -3.16 -10.14 -13.36
C TYR A 350 -2.07 -9.54 -12.47
N TYR A 351 -1.12 -8.85 -13.10
CA TYR A 351 -0.01 -8.11 -12.47
C TYR A 351 0.90 -8.95 -11.56
N TYR A 352 1.00 -10.23 -11.92
CA TYR A 352 2.11 -11.10 -11.49
C TYR A 352 2.95 -11.47 -12.70
N ASN A 353 4.26 -11.56 -12.51
CA ASN A 353 5.09 -12.19 -13.54
C ASN A 353 5.06 -13.73 -13.37
N ASN A 354 5.72 -14.45 -14.29
CA ASN A 354 5.79 -15.91 -14.27
C ASN A 354 6.56 -16.51 -13.06
N LYS A 355 7.21 -15.65 -12.24
CA LYS A 355 7.87 -16.02 -10.96
C LYS A 355 7.07 -15.56 -9.73
N GLY A 356 5.89 -14.99 -9.91
CA GLY A 356 5.04 -14.48 -8.84
C GLY A 356 5.44 -13.10 -8.30
N LEU A 357 6.36 -12.38 -8.95
CA LEU A 357 6.71 -11.00 -8.59
C LEU A 357 5.63 -10.03 -9.06
N ILE A 358 5.52 -8.87 -8.41
CA ILE A 358 4.50 -7.84 -8.60
C ILE A 358 5.13 -6.51 -9.02
N TRP A 359 4.31 -5.56 -9.49
CA TRP A 359 4.71 -4.17 -9.78
C TRP A 359 4.09 -3.16 -8.82
N GLY A 360 3.16 -3.57 -7.97
CA GLY A 360 2.53 -2.73 -6.96
C GLY A 360 2.47 -3.42 -5.61
N LEU A 361 2.82 -2.70 -4.54
CA LEU A 361 2.82 -3.19 -3.16
C LEU A 361 2.00 -2.25 -2.28
N SER A 362 1.05 -2.80 -1.52
CA SER A 362 0.28 -2.05 -0.52
C SER A 362 0.65 -2.49 0.89
N VAL A 363 0.96 -1.52 1.76
CA VAL A 363 1.36 -1.74 3.15
C VAL A 363 0.37 -1.01 4.07
N PRO A 364 -0.21 -1.67 5.09
CA PRO A 364 -1.20 -1.06 5.99
C PRO A 364 -0.57 -0.16 7.07
N ALA A 365 0.48 0.55 6.71
CA ALA A 365 1.23 1.46 7.59
C ALA A 365 1.90 2.57 6.79
N PRO A 366 2.19 3.73 7.42
CA PRO A 366 2.97 4.80 6.80
C PRO A 366 4.46 4.44 6.80
N ILE A 367 4.91 3.69 5.81
CA ILE A 367 6.32 3.29 5.70
C ILE A 367 7.15 4.31 4.91
N ALA A 368 8.43 4.39 5.23
CA ALA A 368 9.41 5.11 4.44
C ALA A 368 9.61 4.42 3.08
N HIS A 369 9.78 5.18 2.01
CA HIS A 369 10.15 4.61 0.72
C HIS A 369 11.68 4.59 0.55
N VAL A 370 12.15 3.72 -0.34
CA VAL A 370 13.57 3.56 -0.62
C VAL A 370 14.05 4.71 -1.53
N ILE A 371 15.29 5.14 -1.37
CA ILE A 371 15.91 6.12 -2.28
C ILE A 371 16.05 5.53 -3.68
N GLU A 372 16.13 6.40 -4.68
CA GLU A 372 16.36 6.03 -6.08
C GLU A 372 17.54 5.06 -6.24
N LYS A 373 17.29 3.93 -6.91
CA LYS A 373 18.25 2.81 -7.08
C LYS A 373 18.73 2.18 -5.77
N GLY A 374 18.02 2.39 -4.68
CA GLY A 374 18.29 1.74 -3.41
C GLY A 374 17.83 0.28 -3.44
N ASN A 375 18.57 -0.61 -2.82
CA ASN A 375 18.17 -2.00 -2.71
C ASN A 375 17.10 -2.16 -1.62
N PHE A 376 15.88 -2.54 -1.99
CA PHE A 376 14.75 -2.71 -1.06
C PHE A 376 15.03 -3.75 0.02
N LEU A 377 15.75 -4.85 -0.32
CA LEU A 377 16.11 -5.89 0.65
C LEU A 377 17.15 -5.41 1.67
N ASP A 378 17.97 -4.45 1.29
CA ASP A 378 18.92 -3.81 2.20
C ASP A 378 18.29 -2.75 3.06
N ALA A 379 17.25 -2.07 2.55
CA ALA A 379 16.47 -1.09 3.26
C ALA A 379 15.58 -1.75 4.34
N TYR A 380 14.93 -2.87 3.99
CA TYR A 380 14.00 -3.63 4.84
C TYR A 380 14.47 -5.08 4.99
N LYS A 381 15.25 -5.37 6.03
CA LYS A 381 15.96 -6.64 6.21
C LYS A 381 15.05 -7.87 6.35
N ASP A 382 13.84 -7.68 6.87
CA ASP A 382 12.87 -8.75 7.10
C ASP A 382 11.98 -9.04 5.87
N PHE A 383 12.00 -8.19 4.84
CA PHE A 383 11.11 -8.29 3.67
C PHE A 383 11.30 -9.60 2.89
N ALA A 384 12.56 -10.00 2.65
CA ALA A 384 12.83 -11.24 1.92
C ALA A 384 12.27 -12.48 2.65
N ALA A 385 12.38 -12.52 3.99
CA ALA A 385 11.84 -13.62 4.78
C ALA A 385 10.31 -13.67 4.70
N TRP A 386 9.64 -12.51 4.74
CA TRP A 386 8.20 -12.43 4.55
C TRP A 386 7.76 -12.97 3.19
N VAL A 387 8.39 -12.53 2.11
CA VAL A 387 8.05 -13.00 0.74
C VAL A 387 8.31 -14.50 0.60
N MET A 388 9.51 -14.97 0.96
CA MET A 388 9.90 -16.38 0.78
C MET A 388 9.11 -17.35 1.67
N SER A 389 8.52 -16.89 2.76
CA SER A 389 7.60 -17.68 3.59
C SER A 389 6.16 -17.67 3.09
N GLY A 390 5.84 -16.95 2.01
CA GLY A 390 4.46 -16.76 1.56
C GLY A 390 3.63 -15.96 2.58
N GLY A 391 4.23 -14.94 3.19
CA GLY A 391 3.54 -14.06 4.14
C GLY A 391 3.39 -14.60 5.56
N GLN A 392 4.01 -15.74 5.89
CA GLN A 392 3.83 -16.38 7.20
C GLN A 392 4.84 -15.86 8.25
N ASP A 393 6.07 -15.62 7.85
CA ASP A 393 7.12 -15.10 8.71
C ASP A 393 7.26 -13.58 8.52
N LYS A 394 7.75 -12.90 9.55
CA LYS A 394 8.08 -11.46 9.47
C LYS A 394 6.94 -10.59 8.93
N VAL A 395 5.72 -10.90 9.30
CA VAL A 395 4.50 -10.25 8.80
C VAL A 395 4.47 -8.73 8.97
N ASN A 396 5.17 -8.23 9.99
CA ASN A 396 5.38 -6.81 10.23
C ASN A 396 6.80 -6.37 9.80
N TRP A 397 7.31 -6.92 8.68
CA TRP A 397 8.66 -6.66 8.14
C TRP A 397 8.99 -5.16 8.10
N TYR A 398 8.00 -4.32 7.84
CA TYR A 398 8.12 -2.87 7.79
C TYR A 398 8.37 -2.20 9.16
N ASN A 399 8.19 -2.93 10.26
CA ASN A 399 8.53 -2.53 11.64
C ASN A 399 9.84 -3.17 12.14
N GLY A 400 10.43 -4.11 11.37
CA GLY A 400 11.67 -4.78 11.68
C GLY A 400 12.91 -3.92 11.52
N GLU A 401 14.07 -4.58 11.34
CA GLU A 401 15.36 -3.91 11.13
C GLU A 401 15.37 -3.17 9.79
N LYS A 402 15.80 -1.90 9.82
CA LYS A 402 15.83 -0.98 8.68
C LYS A 402 17.19 -0.34 8.51
N ASN A 403 17.60 -0.16 7.28
CA ASN A 403 18.74 0.70 6.94
C ASN A 403 18.22 2.12 6.60
N ASN A 404 18.25 3.01 7.58
CA ASN A 404 17.78 4.39 7.42
C ASN A 404 18.58 5.21 6.39
N GLU A 405 19.78 4.74 5.99
CA GLU A 405 20.56 5.40 4.93
C GLU A 405 19.93 5.21 3.55
N LEU A 406 19.13 4.17 3.38
CA LEU A 406 18.42 3.88 2.14
C LEU A 406 16.97 4.34 2.15
N LEU A 407 16.52 5.00 3.21
CA LEU A 407 15.10 5.33 3.41
C LEU A 407 14.86 6.83 3.48
N ILE A 408 13.81 7.27 2.80
CA ILE A 408 13.21 8.59 2.94
C ILE A 408 12.00 8.45 3.85
N LYS A 409 12.07 9.09 5.02
CA LYS A 409 11.00 9.02 6.01
C LYS A 409 9.80 9.85 5.56
N THR A 410 8.61 9.25 5.66
CA THR A 410 7.36 9.99 5.74
C THR A 410 7.24 10.60 7.12
N GLN A 411 6.70 11.80 7.22
CA GLN A 411 6.44 12.44 8.52
C GLN A 411 5.30 11.75 9.27
#